data_42be8c8081a133a41a2476214efca20f
#
_entry.id   42be8c8081a133a41a2476214efca20f
#
_cell.length_a   1.000
_cell.length_b   1.000
_cell.length_c   1.000
_cell.angle_alpha   90.00
_cell.angle_beta   90.00
_cell.angle_gamma   90.00
#
_symmetry.space_group_name_H-M   'P 1'
#
loop_
_entity.id
_entity.type
_entity.pdbx_description
1 polymer ?
#
loop_
_entity_poly.entity_id
_entity_poly.type
_entity_poly.pdbx_seq_one_letter_code
_entity_poly.pdbx_strand_id
1 'polypeptide(L)'
;ADVELGGTDQKFNIAVGRDLQRHFGLKPQFGMLLPLLIGSDGTQKMSKSLDNYVGLQEDPLTMYSKLEKTSDATIEQYFELLTRLPLATLPGNPRDRQKLLALEVTRQFHGEAAAQQAQHDAVNLVQGGHGGEAASVPEFSLGAVNFPAKAFYLLGATPLCASSSE
;
A
#
# COMPACT_ATOMS: atom_id res chain seq x y z
N ALA A 1 -13.64 -27.20 9.97
CA ALA A 1 -13.59 -25.88 10.60
C ALA A 1 -14.95 -25.54 11.21
N ASP A 2 -14.95 -24.82 12.33
CA ASP A 2 -16.19 -24.36 12.97
C ASP A 2 -16.62 -22.99 12.45
N VAL A 3 -15.64 -22.19 12.03
CA VAL A 3 -15.83 -20.85 11.46
C VAL A 3 -14.96 -20.70 10.21
N GLU A 4 -15.55 -20.19 9.14
CA GLU A 4 -14.86 -19.81 7.91
C GLU A 4 -14.95 -18.30 7.72
N LEU A 5 -13.80 -17.66 7.49
CA LEU A 5 -13.70 -16.22 7.24
C LEU A 5 -13.52 -15.98 5.74
N GLY A 6 -14.21 -14.97 5.22
CA GLY A 6 -14.04 -14.58 3.81
C GLY A 6 -14.51 -13.18 3.53
N GLY A 7 -14.19 -12.69 2.35
CA GLY A 7 -14.78 -11.46 1.82
C GLY A 7 -16.23 -11.66 1.40
N THR A 8 -16.97 -10.58 1.23
CA THR A 8 -18.39 -10.63 0.77
C THR A 8 -18.54 -11.31 -0.59
N ASP A 9 -17.50 -11.34 -1.43
CA ASP A 9 -17.45 -12.08 -2.70
C ASP A 9 -17.45 -13.59 -2.51
N GLN A 10 -17.06 -14.11 -1.33
CA GLN A 10 -17.04 -15.53 -0.99
C GLN A 10 -18.37 -16.07 -0.42
N LYS A 11 -19.39 -15.22 -0.29
CA LYS A 11 -20.67 -15.57 0.32
C LYS A 11 -21.29 -16.83 -0.29
N PHE A 12 -21.30 -16.94 -1.62
CA PHE A 12 -21.86 -18.08 -2.32
C PHE A 12 -21.06 -19.36 -2.05
N ASN A 13 -19.74 -19.30 -2.14
CA ASN A 13 -18.86 -20.45 -1.93
C ASN A 13 -18.99 -21.00 -0.50
N ILE A 14 -19.01 -20.11 0.51
CA ILE A 14 -19.21 -20.49 1.91
C ILE A 14 -20.59 -21.11 2.12
N ALA A 15 -21.64 -20.58 1.48
CA ALA A 15 -22.97 -21.14 1.56
C ALA A 15 -23.04 -22.57 0.99
N VAL A 16 -22.42 -22.81 -0.18
CA VAL A 16 -22.32 -24.15 -0.79
C VAL A 16 -21.58 -25.12 0.13
N GLY A 17 -20.47 -24.69 0.75
CA GLY A 17 -19.74 -25.51 1.71
C GLY A 17 -20.61 -25.94 2.91
N ARG A 18 -21.45 -25.03 3.43
CA ARG A 18 -22.40 -25.32 4.50
C ARG A 18 -23.49 -26.31 4.08
N ASP A 19 -23.97 -26.23 2.85
CA ASP A 19 -24.97 -27.13 2.32
C ASP A 19 -24.39 -28.54 2.11
N LEU A 20 -23.15 -28.65 1.63
CA LEU A 20 -22.42 -29.94 1.56
C LEU A 20 -22.25 -30.58 2.95
N GLN A 21 -21.89 -29.80 3.96
CA GLN A 21 -21.79 -30.31 5.34
C GLN A 21 -23.13 -30.90 5.81
N ARG A 22 -24.25 -30.20 5.57
CA ARG A 22 -25.59 -30.76 5.91
C ARG A 22 -25.89 -32.04 5.15
N HIS A 23 -25.55 -32.08 3.85
CA HIS A 23 -25.77 -33.28 3.02
C HIS A 23 -25.02 -34.52 3.57
N PHE A 24 -23.79 -34.29 4.07
CA PHE A 24 -23.00 -35.37 4.67
C PHE A 24 -23.27 -35.58 6.18
N GLY A 25 -24.35 -35.03 6.72
CA GLY A 25 -24.72 -35.18 8.12
C GLY A 25 -23.79 -34.47 9.11
N LEU A 26 -22.97 -33.55 8.64
CA LEU A 26 -22.06 -32.77 9.48
C LEU A 26 -22.75 -31.49 9.98
N LYS A 27 -22.29 -30.97 11.12
CA LYS A 27 -22.71 -29.64 11.61
C LYS A 27 -22.19 -28.56 10.67
N PRO A 28 -23.06 -27.72 10.10
CA PRO A 28 -22.60 -26.63 9.23
C PRO A 28 -21.76 -25.60 10.01
N GLN A 29 -20.64 -25.20 9.42
CA GLN A 29 -19.77 -24.16 9.96
C GLN A 29 -20.44 -22.77 9.94
N PHE A 30 -19.96 -21.86 10.75
CA PHE A 30 -20.33 -20.44 10.67
C PHE A 30 -19.49 -19.76 9.58
N GLY A 31 -20.15 -18.95 8.73
CA GLY A 31 -19.46 -18.06 7.80
C GLY A 31 -19.43 -16.64 8.35
N MET A 32 -18.25 -16.04 8.43
CA MET A 32 -18.09 -14.63 8.77
C MET A 32 -17.55 -13.89 7.55
N LEU A 33 -18.33 -12.91 7.07
CA LEU A 33 -18.01 -12.16 5.86
C LEU A 33 -17.62 -10.72 6.22
N LEU A 34 -16.51 -10.28 5.68
CA LEU A 34 -16.00 -8.92 5.83
C LEU A 34 -16.14 -8.17 4.49
N PRO A 35 -16.33 -6.84 4.51
CA PRO A 35 -16.27 -6.03 3.31
C PRO A 35 -14.95 -6.22 2.57
N LEU A 36 -14.98 -6.08 1.24
CA LEU A 36 -13.76 -6.11 0.44
C LEU A 36 -12.99 -4.81 0.59
N LEU A 37 -11.69 -4.91 0.78
CA LEU A 37 -10.82 -3.76 0.79
C LEU A 37 -10.54 -3.32 -0.66
N ILE A 38 -10.70 -2.03 -0.92
CA ILE A 38 -10.34 -1.42 -2.21
C ILE A 38 -8.82 -1.31 -2.28
N GLY A 39 -8.23 -1.61 -3.43
CA GLY A 39 -6.78 -1.52 -3.62
C GLY A 39 -6.25 -0.10 -3.72
N SER A 40 -4.94 0.04 -3.86
CA SER A 40 -4.25 1.34 -3.98
C SER A 40 -4.66 2.14 -5.21
N ASP A 41 -5.28 1.50 -6.21
CA ASP A 41 -5.88 2.13 -7.38
C ASP A 41 -7.19 2.91 -7.06
N GLY A 42 -7.75 2.73 -5.87
CA GLY A 42 -8.96 3.41 -5.40
C GLY A 42 -10.27 2.94 -6.05
N THR A 43 -10.25 1.89 -6.87
CA THR A 43 -11.42 1.45 -7.65
C THR A 43 -11.69 -0.04 -7.57
N GLN A 44 -10.68 -0.87 -7.73
CA GLN A 44 -10.82 -2.31 -7.75
C GLN A 44 -10.53 -2.92 -6.37
N LYS A 45 -11.06 -4.12 -6.12
CA LYS A 45 -10.72 -4.85 -4.89
C LYS A 45 -9.20 -5.07 -4.80
N MET A 46 -8.65 -4.99 -3.59
CA MET A 46 -7.24 -5.28 -3.35
C MET A 46 -6.93 -6.73 -3.74
N SER A 47 -5.93 -6.91 -4.61
CA SER A 47 -5.56 -8.23 -5.12
C SER A 47 -4.11 -8.27 -5.57
N LYS A 48 -3.42 -9.40 -5.33
CA LYS A 48 -2.07 -9.63 -5.85
C LYS A 48 -2.02 -9.65 -7.38
N SER A 49 -3.06 -10.19 -8.03
CA SER A 49 -3.13 -10.27 -9.50
C SER A 49 -3.33 -8.91 -10.18
N LEU A 50 -3.78 -7.90 -9.44
CA LEU A 50 -3.98 -6.54 -9.93
C LEU A 50 -2.84 -5.59 -9.53
N ASP A 51 -1.86 -6.09 -8.77
CA ASP A 51 -0.71 -5.33 -8.24
C ASP A 51 -1.12 -4.03 -7.49
N ASN A 52 -2.34 -4.02 -6.94
CA ASN A 52 -2.91 -2.89 -6.20
C ASN A 52 -2.96 -3.15 -4.68
N TYR A 53 -2.12 -4.05 -4.19
CA TYR A 53 -2.10 -4.49 -2.79
C TYR A 53 -0.95 -3.86 -1.99
N VAL A 54 -1.12 -3.88 -0.67
CA VAL A 54 -0.06 -3.60 0.31
C VAL A 54 0.33 -4.93 0.95
N GLY A 55 1.58 -5.35 0.78
CA GLY A 55 2.07 -6.62 1.31
C GLY A 55 2.41 -6.52 2.79
N LEU A 56 2.01 -7.52 3.59
CA LEU A 56 2.28 -7.55 5.04
C LEU A 56 3.77 -7.75 5.37
N GLN A 57 4.55 -8.26 4.43
CA GLN A 57 6.00 -8.49 4.56
C GLN A 57 6.85 -7.45 3.83
N GLU A 58 6.22 -6.42 3.26
CA GLU A 58 6.95 -5.29 2.69
C GLU A 58 7.70 -4.55 3.80
N ASP A 59 8.81 -3.91 3.45
CA ASP A 59 9.55 -3.07 4.40
C ASP A 59 8.68 -1.88 4.89
N PRO A 60 8.98 -1.34 6.07
CA PRO A 60 8.15 -0.30 6.69
C PRO A 60 7.95 0.94 5.81
N LEU A 61 8.99 1.37 5.08
CA LEU A 61 8.92 2.56 4.23
C LEU A 61 8.02 2.32 3.01
N THR A 62 8.11 1.15 2.38
CA THR A 62 7.26 0.76 1.26
C THR A 62 5.79 0.66 1.70
N MET A 63 5.51 -0.02 2.83
CA MET A 63 4.16 -0.12 3.38
C MET A 63 3.58 1.26 3.70
N TYR A 64 4.33 2.10 4.40
CA TYR A 64 3.94 3.47 4.73
C TYR A 64 3.63 4.29 3.47
N SER A 65 4.53 4.28 2.49
CA SER A 65 4.42 5.07 1.26
C SER A 65 3.23 4.66 0.39
N LYS A 66 2.88 3.37 0.36
CA LYS A 66 1.68 2.87 -0.33
C LYS A 66 0.40 3.34 0.37
N LEU A 67 0.34 3.21 1.70
CA LEU A 67 -0.82 3.60 2.50
C LEU A 67 -1.04 5.12 2.51
N GLU A 68 0.04 5.92 2.53
CA GLU A 68 -0.04 7.38 2.47
C GLU A 68 -0.66 7.91 1.16
N LYS A 69 -0.72 7.07 0.11
CA LYS A 69 -1.36 7.39 -1.18
C LYS A 69 -2.83 6.98 -1.26
N THR A 70 -3.39 6.43 -0.19
CA THR A 70 -4.81 6.04 -0.15
C THR A 70 -5.70 7.23 -0.52
N SER A 71 -6.66 6.99 -1.42
CA SER A 71 -7.55 8.04 -1.90
C SER A 71 -8.53 8.50 -0.81
N ASP A 72 -8.94 9.76 -0.87
CA ASP A 72 -9.92 10.32 0.08
C ASP A 72 -11.26 9.59 0.04
N ALA A 73 -11.61 9.00 -1.10
CA ALA A 73 -12.85 8.24 -1.25
C ALA A 73 -12.85 6.90 -0.50
N THR A 74 -11.68 6.31 -0.26
CA THR A 74 -11.54 4.99 0.36
C THR A 74 -10.95 5.04 1.76
N ILE A 75 -10.42 6.17 2.19
CA ILE A 75 -9.66 6.30 3.44
C ILE A 75 -10.48 5.98 4.69
N GLU A 76 -11.76 6.34 4.72
CA GLU A 76 -12.65 6.05 5.85
C GLU A 76 -12.86 4.53 5.99
N GLN A 77 -13.06 3.82 4.88
CA GLN A 77 -13.15 2.36 4.87
C GLN A 77 -11.86 1.70 5.39
N TYR A 78 -10.70 2.26 5.03
CA TYR A 78 -9.42 1.76 5.54
C TYR A 78 -9.28 1.95 7.05
N PHE A 79 -9.68 3.11 7.59
CA PHE A 79 -9.70 3.30 9.04
C PHE A 79 -10.63 2.32 9.74
N GLU A 80 -11.82 2.11 9.19
CA GLU A 80 -12.84 1.22 9.76
C GLU A 80 -12.40 -0.26 9.76
N LEU A 81 -11.75 -0.70 8.70
CA LEU A 81 -11.37 -2.10 8.52
C LEU A 81 -9.97 -2.45 9.07
N LEU A 82 -9.03 -1.51 9.08
CA LEU A 82 -7.63 -1.77 9.39
C LEU A 82 -7.16 -1.18 10.71
N THR A 83 -7.94 -0.29 11.34
CA THR A 83 -7.53 0.36 12.60
C THR A 83 -8.59 0.22 13.69
N ARG A 84 -8.23 0.64 14.89
CA ARG A 84 -9.16 0.76 16.01
C ARG A 84 -9.52 2.22 16.33
N LEU A 85 -9.11 3.15 15.47
CA LEU A 85 -9.36 4.57 15.67
C LEU A 85 -10.80 4.91 15.28
N PRO A 86 -11.57 5.57 16.19
CA PRO A 86 -12.93 6.01 15.86
C PRO A 86 -12.90 7.07 14.74
N LEU A 87 -13.75 6.96 13.74
CA LEU A 87 -13.83 7.92 12.62
C LEU A 87 -14.04 9.36 13.09
N ALA A 88 -14.77 9.55 14.20
CA ALA A 88 -15.03 10.87 14.78
C ALA A 88 -13.78 11.57 15.34
N THR A 89 -12.69 10.84 15.55
CA THR A 89 -11.43 11.39 16.10
C THR A 89 -10.40 11.72 15.01
N LEU A 90 -10.73 11.46 13.75
CA LEU A 90 -9.80 11.65 12.65
C LEU A 90 -9.59 13.14 12.34
N PRO A 91 -8.38 13.52 11.88
CA PRO A 91 -8.09 14.89 11.46
C PRO A 91 -9.06 15.37 10.37
N GLY A 92 -9.39 16.66 10.36
CA GLY A 92 -10.20 17.26 9.31
C GLY A 92 -9.48 17.36 7.95
N ASN A 93 -8.15 17.48 7.97
CA ASN A 93 -7.34 17.59 6.77
C ASN A 93 -7.12 16.21 6.12
N PRO A 94 -7.43 16.01 4.83
CA PRO A 94 -7.25 14.74 4.13
C PRO A 94 -5.80 14.22 4.19
N ARG A 95 -4.81 15.10 4.01
CA ARG A 95 -3.40 14.71 4.05
C ARG A 95 -2.95 14.19 5.41
N ASP A 96 -3.47 14.76 6.49
CA ASP A 96 -3.17 14.30 7.84
C ASP A 96 -3.84 12.94 8.12
N ARG A 97 -5.04 12.69 7.55
CA ARG A 97 -5.68 11.37 7.58
C ARG A 97 -4.84 10.31 6.89
N GLN A 98 -4.33 10.62 5.69
CA GLN A 98 -3.46 9.70 4.94
C GLN A 98 -2.21 9.33 5.73
N LYS A 99 -1.52 10.32 6.31
CA LYS A 99 -0.34 10.10 7.15
C LYS A 99 -0.66 9.31 8.41
N LEU A 100 -1.78 9.61 9.07
CA LEU A 100 -2.21 8.90 10.26
C LEU A 100 -2.55 7.44 9.95
N LEU A 101 -3.26 7.17 8.85
CA LEU A 101 -3.56 5.81 8.40
C LEU A 101 -2.28 5.02 8.15
N ALA A 102 -1.36 5.60 7.38
CA ALA A 102 -0.09 4.96 7.04
C ALA A 102 0.74 4.64 8.30
N LEU A 103 0.83 5.60 9.23
CA LEU A 103 1.55 5.42 10.49
C LEU A 103 0.91 4.30 11.33
N GLU A 104 -0.41 4.34 11.50
CA GLU A 104 -1.14 3.39 12.36
C GLU A 104 -1.05 1.96 11.85
N VAL A 105 -1.23 1.75 10.54
CA VAL A 105 -1.15 0.41 9.95
C VAL A 105 0.30 -0.09 9.95
N THR A 106 1.27 0.73 9.55
CA THR A 106 2.69 0.34 9.59
C THR A 106 3.13 -0.03 11.01
N ARG A 107 2.66 0.71 12.01
CA ARG A 107 2.93 0.44 13.43
C ARG A 107 2.44 -0.94 13.87
N GLN A 108 1.27 -1.37 13.40
CA GLN A 108 0.71 -2.67 13.76
C GLN A 108 1.57 -3.84 13.28
N PHE A 109 2.23 -3.72 12.12
CA PHE A 109 3.02 -4.80 11.52
C PHE A 109 4.52 -4.72 11.84
N HIS A 110 5.08 -3.51 12.01
CA HIS A 110 6.51 -3.29 12.15
C HIS A 110 6.92 -2.67 13.50
N GLY A 111 5.95 -2.29 14.32
CA GLY A 111 6.20 -1.63 15.61
C GLY A 111 6.39 -0.11 15.48
N GLU A 112 6.36 0.57 16.64
CA GLU A 112 6.35 2.03 16.74
C GLU A 112 7.59 2.69 16.12
N ALA A 113 8.80 2.21 16.50
CA ALA A 113 10.04 2.82 16.05
C ALA A 113 10.22 2.74 14.52
N ALA A 114 9.90 1.58 13.91
CA ALA A 114 10.00 1.41 12.47
C ALA A 114 8.96 2.24 11.71
N ALA A 115 7.76 2.39 12.24
CA ALA A 115 6.71 3.22 11.63
C ALA A 115 7.07 4.72 11.65
N GLN A 116 7.60 5.21 12.77
CA GLN A 116 8.07 6.59 12.88
C GLN A 116 9.25 6.88 11.95
N GLN A 117 10.19 5.94 11.85
CA GLN A 117 11.30 6.06 10.91
C GLN A 117 10.80 6.09 9.47
N ALA A 118 9.88 5.19 9.09
CA ALA A 118 9.28 5.17 7.77
C ALA A 118 8.56 6.48 7.42
N GLN A 119 7.83 7.06 8.38
CA GLN A 119 7.20 8.38 8.21
C GLN A 119 8.24 9.48 7.96
N HIS A 120 9.31 9.51 8.74
CA HIS A 120 10.40 10.48 8.57
C HIS A 120 11.07 10.33 7.21
N ASP A 121 11.38 9.10 6.80
CA ASP A 121 12.05 8.81 5.53
C ASP A 121 11.14 9.15 4.34
N ALA A 122 9.84 8.86 4.42
CA ALA A 122 8.88 9.26 3.40
C ALA A 122 8.81 10.79 3.21
N VAL A 123 8.88 11.56 4.30
CA VAL A 123 8.93 13.04 4.23
C VAL A 123 10.21 13.51 3.54
N ASN A 124 11.36 12.91 3.88
CA ASN A 124 12.65 13.26 3.27
C ASN A 124 12.69 12.95 1.77
N LEU A 125 12.09 11.82 1.34
CA LEU A 125 11.99 11.47 -0.08
C LEU A 125 11.15 12.48 -0.87
N VAL A 126 10.06 13.00 -0.28
CA VAL A 126 9.18 13.96 -0.95
C VAL A 126 9.79 15.39 -0.96
N GLN A 127 10.48 15.78 0.09
CA GLN A 127 11.06 17.11 0.20
C GLN A 127 12.34 17.28 -0.63
N GLY A 128 12.80 16.22 -1.29
CA GLY A 128 13.90 16.27 -2.26
C GLY A 128 15.15 16.94 -1.70
N GLY A 129 15.81 16.31 -0.75
CA GLY A 129 17.20 16.63 -0.47
C GLY A 129 17.57 18.08 -0.09
N HIS A 130 16.67 18.83 0.56
CA HIS A 130 17.04 20.10 1.14
C HIS A 130 17.34 19.92 2.64
N GLY A 131 18.54 19.39 2.96
CA GLY A 131 19.08 19.50 4.32
C GLY A 131 19.48 18.23 5.08
N GLY A 132 19.62 17.08 4.45
CA GLY A 132 20.35 15.93 5.03
C GLY A 132 21.45 15.52 4.07
N GLU A 133 22.54 14.92 4.57
CA GLU A 133 23.58 14.34 3.72
C GLU A 133 22.89 13.53 2.62
N ALA A 134 22.88 14.06 1.41
CA ALA A 134 22.36 13.39 0.24
C ALA A 134 23.10 12.06 0.17
N ALA A 135 22.41 10.95 0.38
CA ALA A 135 22.90 9.68 -0.14
C ALA A 135 23.34 10.01 -1.57
N SER A 136 24.64 9.98 -1.83
CA SER A 136 25.24 10.61 -2.99
C SER A 136 24.46 10.23 -4.23
N VAL A 137 23.60 11.11 -4.69
CA VAL A 137 22.97 10.95 -6.02
C VAL A 137 24.17 10.88 -6.96
N PRO A 138 24.33 9.77 -7.69
CA PRO A 138 25.45 9.64 -8.59
C PRO A 138 25.41 10.81 -9.58
N GLU A 139 26.44 11.63 -9.55
CA GLU A 139 26.61 12.72 -10.51
C GLU A 139 27.29 12.19 -11.77
N PHE A 140 26.68 12.48 -12.92
CA PHE A 140 27.23 12.09 -14.22
C PHE A 140 27.53 13.34 -15.04
N SER A 141 28.73 13.39 -15.59
CA SER A 141 29.11 14.43 -16.54
C SER A 141 28.49 14.18 -17.89
N LEU A 142 27.60 15.07 -18.34
CA LEU A 142 26.98 15.06 -19.66
C LEU A 142 27.82 15.78 -20.73
N GLY A 143 29.12 15.95 -20.51
CA GLY A 143 30.03 16.69 -21.41
C GLY A 143 30.08 16.16 -22.87
N ALA A 144 29.63 14.93 -23.10
CA ALA A 144 29.56 14.33 -24.43
C ALA A 144 28.18 14.52 -25.10
N VAL A 145 27.22 15.17 -24.44
CA VAL A 145 25.86 15.34 -24.96
C VAL A 145 25.67 16.76 -25.48
N ASN A 146 25.30 16.87 -26.78
CA ASN A 146 24.95 18.16 -27.36
C ASN A 146 23.50 18.55 -27.00
N PHE A 147 23.31 19.77 -26.50
CA PHE A 147 21.99 20.30 -26.15
C PHE A 147 21.42 21.19 -27.27
N PRO A 148 20.07 21.14 -27.49
CA PRO A 148 19.05 20.39 -26.73
C PRO A 148 19.03 18.91 -27.09
N ALA A 149 18.94 18.04 -26.05
CA ALA A 149 18.87 16.59 -26.18
C ALA A 149 17.54 16.03 -25.67
N LYS A 150 17.04 14.96 -26.30
CA LYS A 150 15.85 14.26 -25.81
C LYS A 150 16.19 13.47 -24.55
N ALA A 151 15.22 13.30 -23.63
CA ALA A 151 15.44 12.68 -22.33
C ALA A 151 16.06 11.27 -22.41
N PHE A 152 15.69 10.44 -23.38
CA PHE A 152 16.23 9.11 -23.54
C PHE A 152 17.74 9.10 -23.92
N TYR A 153 18.23 10.11 -24.62
CA TYR A 153 19.68 10.24 -24.87
C TYR A 153 20.44 10.61 -23.60
N LEU A 154 19.81 11.42 -22.74
CA LEU A 154 20.40 11.75 -21.44
C LEU A 154 20.51 10.52 -20.55
N LEU A 155 19.45 9.68 -20.49
CA LEU A 155 19.45 8.43 -19.75
C LEU A 155 20.48 7.44 -20.29
N GLY A 156 20.55 7.26 -21.62
CA GLY A 156 21.53 6.38 -22.25
C GLY A 156 23.00 6.84 -22.12
N ALA A 157 23.23 8.11 -21.79
CA ALA A 157 24.57 8.63 -21.49
C ALA A 157 25.00 8.38 -20.02
N THR A 158 24.12 7.81 -19.21
CA THR A 158 24.39 7.45 -17.81
C THR A 158 24.48 5.94 -17.66
N PRO A 159 25.19 5.38 -16.66
CA PRO A 159 25.18 3.95 -16.36
C PRO A 159 23.87 3.45 -15.73
N LEU A 160 22.81 4.27 -15.69
CA LEU A 160 21.49 3.90 -15.18
C LEU A 160 20.70 3.03 -16.15
N CYS A 161 21.01 3.09 -17.45
CA CYS A 161 20.37 2.29 -18.50
C CYS A 161 21.42 1.60 -19.34
N ALA A 162 21.18 0.36 -19.74
CA ALA A 162 22.08 -0.38 -20.64
C ALA A 162 22.01 0.15 -22.09
N SER A 163 20.89 0.76 -22.46
CA SER A 163 20.70 1.39 -23.78
C SER A 163 19.68 2.53 -23.72
N SER A 164 19.65 3.37 -24.74
CA SER A 164 18.66 4.45 -24.86
C SER A 164 17.23 3.96 -25.20
N SER A 165 17.04 2.65 -25.35
CA SER A 165 15.75 2.01 -25.64
C SER A 165 15.14 1.28 -24.43
N GLU A 166 15.82 1.24 -23.30
CA GLU A 166 15.29 0.83 -22.02
C GLU A 166 14.66 2.00 -21.27
#